data_6037805f65ee5d515d1c0a8444df2a83
#
_entry.id   6037805f65ee5d515d1c0a8444df2a83
#
_cell.length_a   1.000
_cell.length_b   1.000
_cell.length_c   1.000
_cell.angle_alpha   90.00
_cell.angle_beta   90.00
_cell.angle_gamma   90.00
#
_symmetry.space_group_name_H-M   'P 1'
#
loop_
_entity.id
_entity.type
_entity.pdbx_description
1 polymer ?
#
loop_
_entity_poly.entity_id
_entity_poly.type
_entity_poly.pdbx_seq_one_letter_code
_entity_poly.pdbx_strand_id
1 'polypeptide(L)'
;MRRILCPFLCLAIVLVCGPASAIDVNPSKDTLPASAWDSSSGNHFSIFNGDPKRIQRANAVDSKSFDSKVEVSPNPLSLKSVKATGPNPSIKVTFSIHNHAKKTYTLSFPTTQRWDFRIVNSAGGVVYTYTDDHSFLQTIGTSMVNNDDKLVYPETVDFEDMTLPLAPGVYTVQAIMANYPEINAQTQLTVQP
;
A
#
# COMPACT_ATOMS: atom_id res chain seq x y z
N MET A 1 32.85 16.64 -57.07
CA MET A 1 32.41 15.23 -57.08
C MET A 1 33.58 14.34 -56.68
N ARG A 2 33.67 13.91 -55.49
CA ARG A 2 34.57 12.81 -55.04
C ARG A 2 33.86 12.04 -53.92
N ARG A 3 33.42 10.81 -54.23
CA ARG A 3 32.86 9.85 -53.28
C ARG A 3 34.00 9.17 -52.55
N ILE A 4 34.01 9.24 -51.21
CA ILE A 4 34.91 8.48 -50.38
C ILE A 4 34.09 7.28 -49.85
N LEU A 5 34.49 6.08 -50.27
CA LEU A 5 34.00 4.82 -49.77
C LEU A 5 34.78 4.51 -48.45
N CYS A 6 34.10 4.33 -47.36
CA CYS A 6 34.64 3.71 -46.12
C CYS A 6 34.28 2.22 -46.13
N PRO A 7 35.25 1.34 -45.94
CA PRO A 7 34.96 -0.08 -45.75
C PRO A 7 34.58 -0.35 -44.30
N PHE A 8 33.40 -0.94 -44.10
CA PHE A 8 32.94 -1.48 -42.82
C PHE A 8 33.74 -2.75 -42.49
N LEU A 9 34.51 -2.69 -41.42
CA LEU A 9 35.16 -3.85 -40.80
C LEU A 9 34.15 -4.51 -39.89
N CYS A 10 33.53 -5.61 -40.31
CA CYS A 10 32.67 -6.44 -39.44
C CYS A 10 33.55 -7.27 -38.52
N LEU A 11 33.59 -6.87 -37.24
CA LEU A 11 34.17 -7.66 -36.15
C LEU A 11 33.08 -8.59 -35.62
N ALA A 12 33.13 -9.87 -35.98
CA ALA A 12 32.26 -10.90 -35.44
C ALA A 12 32.73 -11.27 -34.00
N ILE A 13 32.01 -10.81 -32.99
CA ILE A 13 32.19 -11.27 -31.61
C ILE A 13 31.38 -12.56 -31.47
N VAL A 14 32.07 -13.68 -31.40
CA VAL A 14 31.49 -14.98 -31.03
C VAL A 14 31.26 -14.95 -29.49
N LEU A 15 30.02 -14.72 -29.05
CA LEU A 15 29.63 -14.96 -27.67
C LEU A 15 29.50 -16.48 -27.46
N VAL A 16 30.44 -17.07 -26.74
CA VAL A 16 30.29 -18.41 -26.20
C VAL A 16 29.26 -18.35 -25.06
N CYS A 17 28.05 -18.75 -25.35
CA CYS A 17 27.00 -18.93 -24.35
C CYS A 17 27.26 -20.25 -23.63
N GLY A 18 27.85 -20.22 -22.42
CA GLY A 18 27.90 -21.36 -21.51
C GLY A 18 26.49 -21.71 -21.05
N PRO A 19 26.20 -22.97 -20.70
CA PRO A 19 24.88 -23.36 -20.23
C PRO A 19 24.57 -22.63 -18.92
N ALA A 20 23.58 -21.75 -18.95
CA ALA A 20 23.00 -21.18 -17.74
C ALA A 20 22.37 -22.33 -16.95
N SER A 21 22.93 -22.63 -15.80
CA SER A 21 22.30 -23.52 -14.82
C SER A 21 20.95 -22.92 -14.49
N ALA A 22 19.89 -23.58 -14.91
CA ALA A 22 18.53 -23.22 -14.52
C ALA A 22 18.45 -23.33 -12.98
N ILE A 23 18.34 -22.19 -12.32
CA ILE A 23 17.92 -22.17 -10.92
C ILE A 23 16.48 -22.66 -10.94
N ASP A 24 16.28 -23.84 -10.40
CA ASP A 24 14.98 -24.48 -10.24
C ASP A 24 14.22 -23.66 -9.17
N VAL A 25 13.59 -22.58 -9.60
CA VAL A 25 12.67 -21.79 -8.77
C VAL A 25 11.41 -22.61 -8.67
N ASN A 26 11.30 -23.39 -7.61
CA ASN A 26 10.10 -24.15 -7.29
C ASN A 26 8.94 -23.14 -7.01
N PRO A 27 7.98 -22.95 -7.93
CA PRO A 27 6.94 -21.92 -7.79
C PRO A 27 5.83 -22.33 -6.81
N SER A 28 5.99 -23.43 -6.07
CA SER A 28 4.87 -24.04 -5.34
C SER A 28 4.77 -23.65 -3.87
N LYS A 29 5.59 -22.71 -3.35
CA LYS A 29 5.54 -22.36 -1.92
C LYS A 29 5.30 -20.88 -1.60
N ASP A 30 5.34 -19.99 -2.58
CA ASP A 30 5.22 -18.55 -2.34
C ASP A 30 3.97 -17.89 -2.94
N THR A 31 3.00 -18.68 -3.37
CA THR A 31 1.68 -18.12 -3.66
C THR A 31 0.95 -17.91 -2.34
N LEU A 32 0.78 -16.65 -1.98
CA LEU A 32 -0.13 -16.24 -0.91
C LEU A 32 -1.48 -16.94 -1.12
N PRO A 33 -1.98 -17.68 -0.13
CA PRO A 33 -3.31 -18.24 -0.25
C PRO A 33 -4.29 -17.08 -0.46
N ALA A 34 -5.22 -17.25 -1.40
CA ALA A 34 -6.29 -16.29 -1.68
C ALA A 34 -7.12 -15.91 -0.42
N SER A 35 -6.99 -16.69 0.65
CA SER A 35 -7.55 -16.43 1.98
C SER A 35 -6.90 -15.29 2.76
N ALA A 36 -5.74 -14.75 2.31
CA ALA A 36 -5.13 -13.58 2.97
C ALA A 36 -6.01 -12.32 2.88
N TRP A 37 -7.00 -12.35 1.98
CA TRP A 37 -7.94 -11.25 1.73
C TRP A 37 -9.40 -11.69 1.95
N ASP A 38 -9.62 -12.73 2.77
CA ASP A 38 -10.98 -13.20 3.06
C ASP A 38 -11.79 -12.09 3.73
N SER A 39 -12.73 -11.57 2.97
CA SER A 39 -13.68 -10.53 3.39
C SER A 39 -14.68 -11.02 4.45
N SER A 40 -14.69 -12.32 4.78
CA SER A 40 -15.64 -12.93 5.73
C SER A 40 -15.21 -12.82 7.19
N SER A 41 -13.92 -12.57 7.46
CA SER A 41 -13.40 -12.38 8.82
C SER A 41 -12.89 -10.96 9.03
N GLY A 42 -13.80 -10.02 9.18
CA GLY A 42 -13.60 -8.63 9.60
C GLY A 42 -12.16 -8.11 9.63
N ASN A 43 -11.79 -7.29 8.64
CA ASN A 43 -10.72 -6.29 8.70
C ASN A 43 -9.28 -6.76 8.94
N HIS A 44 -8.86 -7.93 8.48
CA HIS A 44 -7.46 -8.31 8.51
C HIS A 44 -6.77 -8.08 7.17
N PHE A 45 -5.99 -7.02 7.07
CA PHE A 45 -4.90 -6.96 6.11
C PHE A 45 -3.73 -7.77 6.67
N SER A 46 -3.22 -8.73 5.93
CA SER A 46 -1.94 -9.35 6.25
C SER A 46 -0.91 -8.90 5.23
N ILE A 47 -0.15 -7.86 5.56
CA ILE A 47 0.89 -7.31 4.69
C ILE A 47 2.13 -8.22 4.64
N PHE A 48 2.29 -9.13 5.62
CA PHE A 48 3.50 -9.94 5.74
C PHE A 48 3.21 -11.43 5.90
N ASN A 49 3.88 -12.24 5.06
CA ASN A 49 3.96 -13.70 5.15
C ASN A 49 4.93 -14.19 6.26
N GLY A 50 5.02 -13.48 7.38
CA GLY A 50 5.74 -13.95 8.54
C GLY A 50 4.83 -14.73 9.48
N ASP A 51 5.37 -15.63 10.32
CA ASP A 51 4.60 -16.27 11.39
C ASP A 51 3.95 -15.16 12.25
N PRO A 52 2.62 -14.94 12.15
CA PRO A 52 1.95 -13.84 12.84
C PRO A 52 2.16 -13.90 14.37
N LYS A 53 2.33 -15.09 14.91
CA LYS A 53 2.56 -15.29 16.34
C LYS A 53 3.94 -14.83 16.78
N ARG A 54 4.95 -15.00 15.93
CA ARG A 54 6.32 -14.60 16.23
C ARG A 54 6.48 -13.08 16.19
N ILE A 55 5.86 -12.44 15.21
CA ILE A 55 5.85 -10.98 15.06
C ILE A 55 5.03 -10.31 16.17
N GLN A 56 3.86 -10.84 16.50
CA GLN A 56 3.02 -10.34 17.59
C GLN A 56 3.71 -10.45 18.96
N ARG A 57 4.46 -11.53 19.22
CA ARG A 57 5.17 -11.69 20.51
C ARG A 57 6.34 -10.72 20.68
N ALA A 58 7.02 -10.36 19.59
CA ALA A 58 8.14 -9.42 19.63
C ALA A 58 7.69 -7.97 19.76
N ASN A 59 6.50 -7.63 19.24
CA ASN A 59 6.02 -6.26 19.11
C ASN A 59 4.57 -6.10 19.60
N ALA A 60 4.15 -6.86 20.61
CA ALA A 60 2.80 -6.75 21.16
C ALA A 60 2.53 -5.33 21.64
N VAL A 61 1.66 -4.65 20.93
CA VAL A 61 1.14 -3.32 21.26
C VAL A 61 -0.27 -3.50 21.78
N ASP A 62 -0.59 -2.86 22.89
CA ASP A 62 -1.98 -2.79 23.32
C ASP A 62 -2.72 -1.81 22.40
N SER A 63 -3.48 -2.35 21.43
CA SER A 63 -4.23 -1.57 20.47
C SER A 63 -5.23 -0.61 21.12
N LYS A 64 -5.71 -0.95 22.32
CA LYS A 64 -6.59 -0.08 23.12
C LYS A 64 -5.91 1.19 23.59
N SER A 65 -4.60 1.28 23.48
CA SER A 65 -3.82 2.48 23.77
C SER A 65 -3.82 3.50 22.63
N PHE A 66 -4.36 3.14 21.48
CA PHE A 66 -4.35 3.96 20.28
C PHE A 66 -5.75 4.24 19.76
N ASP A 67 -6.07 5.52 19.59
CA ASP A 67 -7.17 5.94 18.75
C ASP A 67 -6.68 6.03 17.30
N SER A 68 -7.34 5.34 16.39
CA SER A 68 -7.03 5.38 14.96
C SER A 68 -8.18 6.00 14.18
N LYS A 69 -7.85 6.80 13.17
CA LYS A 69 -8.81 7.48 12.31
C LYS A 69 -8.31 7.51 10.87
N VAL A 70 -9.22 7.30 9.92
CA VAL A 70 -8.97 7.57 8.51
C VAL A 70 -9.98 8.59 7.99
N GLU A 71 -9.49 9.56 7.24
CA GLU A 71 -10.29 10.64 6.63
C GLU A 71 -10.00 10.69 5.14
N VAL A 72 -11.02 11.03 4.37
CA VAL A 72 -10.92 11.24 2.92
C VAL A 72 -11.45 12.61 2.56
N SER A 73 -10.73 13.31 1.70
CA SER A 73 -11.11 14.64 1.22
C SER A 73 -10.88 14.75 -0.30
N PRO A 74 -11.84 15.30 -1.03
CA PRO A 74 -13.18 15.75 -0.59
C PRO A 74 -14.11 14.57 -0.30
N ASN A 75 -15.04 14.76 0.66
CA ASN A 75 -16.11 13.82 0.95
C ASN A 75 -17.38 14.58 1.38
N PRO A 76 -18.48 14.55 0.61
CA PRO A 76 -18.66 13.79 -0.62
C PRO A 76 -17.79 14.27 -1.78
N LEU A 77 -17.43 13.32 -2.65
CA LEU A 77 -16.68 13.56 -3.88
C LEU A 77 -17.64 13.77 -5.05
N SER A 78 -17.60 14.91 -5.71
CA SER A 78 -18.35 15.15 -6.96
C SER A 78 -17.46 14.91 -8.17
N LEU A 79 -17.81 13.96 -9.01
CA LEU A 79 -17.07 13.64 -10.24
C LEU A 79 -17.07 14.82 -11.24
N LYS A 80 -18.12 15.65 -11.24
CA LYS A 80 -18.16 16.86 -12.06
C LYS A 80 -17.16 17.90 -11.60
N SER A 81 -17.10 18.14 -10.29
CA SER A 81 -16.19 19.12 -9.70
C SER A 81 -14.73 18.71 -9.89
N VAL A 82 -14.44 17.44 -9.71
CA VAL A 82 -13.09 16.90 -9.82
C VAL A 82 -12.57 16.99 -11.26
N LYS A 83 -13.39 16.67 -12.25
CA LYS A 83 -13.03 16.83 -13.68
C LYS A 83 -12.77 18.30 -14.08
N ALA A 84 -13.32 19.24 -13.33
CA ALA A 84 -13.12 20.66 -13.56
C ALA A 84 -11.85 21.21 -12.89
N THR A 85 -11.25 20.48 -11.94
CA THR A 85 -10.15 20.98 -11.10
C THR A 85 -8.76 20.85 -11.74
N GLY A 86 -8.61 20.08 -12.81
CA GLY A 86 -7.32 19.94 -13.50
C GLY A 86 -7.15 18.61 -14.25
N PRO A 87 -5.97 18.41 -14.86
CA PRO A 87 -5.70 17.21 -15.67
C PRO A 87 -5.65 15.93 -14.81
N ASN A 88 -5.31 16.01 -13.52
CA ASN A 88 -5.15 14.84 -12.65
C ASN A 88 -6.08 14.94 -11.44
N PRO A 89 -7.32 14.44 -11.57
CA PRO A 89 -8.24 14.38 -10.46
C PRO A 89 -7.77 13.40 -9.38
N SER A 90 -7.80 13.81 -8.11
CA SER A 90 -7.29 13.03 -7.01
C SER A 90 -8.15 13.15 -5.74
N ILE A 91 -7.96 12.23 -4.82
CA ILE A 91 -8.47 12.30 -3.44
C ILE A 91 -7.30 12.25 -2.47
N LYS A 92 -7.45 12.91 -1.34
CA LYS A 92 -6.50 12.81 -0.23
C LYS A 92 -7.05 11.87 0.83
N VAL A 93 -6.29 10.82 1.15
CA VAL A 93 -6.55 9.91 2.26
C VAL A 93 -5.57 10.25 3.38
N THR A 94 -6.06 10.38 4.61
CA THR A 94 -5.21 10.68 5.76
C THR A 94 -5.51 9.67 6.86
N PHE A 95 -4.53 8.81 7.19
CA PHE A 95 -4.60 7.93 8.34
C PHE A 95 -3.88 8.58 9.52
N SER A 96 -4.46 8.52 10.69
CA SER A 96 -3.85 9.04 11.91
C SER A 96 -4.04 8.08 13.08
N ILE A 97 -3.02 8.00 13.93
CA ILE A 97 -3.06 7.29 15.20
C ILE A 97 -2.68 8.25 16.33
N HIS A 98 -3.30 8.09 17.47
CA HIS A 98 -3.05 8.89 18.66
C HIS A 98 -2.85 7.96 19.85
N ASN A 99 -1.70 8.07 20.52
CA ASN A 99 -1.41 7.30 21.71
C ASN A 99 -1.97 8.02 22.95
N HIS A 100 -3.08 7.55 23.48
CA HIS A 100 -3.67 8.10 24.69
C HIS A 100 -3.23 7.38 25.98
N ALA A 101 -2.35 6.39 25.88
CA ALA A 101 -1.81 5.73 27.05
C ALA A 101 -0.72 6.55 27.74
N LYS A 102 -0.59 6.42 29.05
CA LYS A 102 0.46 7.09 29.83
C LYS A 102 1.83 6.39 29.70
N LYS A 103 2.13 5.87 28.51
CA LYS A 103 3.43 5.24 28.24
C LYS A 103 3.85 5.45 26.78
N THR A 104 5.16 5.40 26.54
CA THR A 104 5.74 5.42 25.20
C THR A 104 5.71 4.03 24.60
N TYR A 105 5.34 3.94 23.33
CA TYR A 105 5.46 2.74 22.50
C TYR A 105 6.54 2.93 21.44
N THR A 106 7.27 1.86 21.13
CA THR A 106 8.16 1.80 20.00
C THR A 106 7.57 0.83 18.98
N LEU A 107 7.06 1.38 17.88
CA LEU A 107 6.55 0.60 16.76
C LEU A 107 7.72 0.20 15.86
N SER A 108 7.84 -1.09 15.54
CA SER A 108 8.90 -1.63 14.67
C SER A 108 8.29 -2.08 13.34
N PHE A 109 8.96 -1.75 12.24
CA PHE A 109 8.51 -2.06 10.89
C PHE A 109 9.63 -2.79 10.14
N PRO A 110 9.34 -3.92 9.48
CA PRO A 110 10.35 -4.68 8.74
C PRO A 110 10.78 -4.00 7.44
N THR A 111 10.00 -3.01 6.98
CA THR A 111 10.25 -2.23 5.76
C THR A 111 10.11 -0.74 6.03
N THR A 112 10.28 0.09 5.00
CA THR A 112 9.95 1.52 5.07
C THR A 112 8.46 1.81 5.09
N GLN A 113 7.60 0.83 4.82
CA GLN A 113 6.15 0.97 4.93
C GLN A 113 5.74 1.23 6.37
N ARG A 114 4.84 2.21 6.58
CA ARG A 114 4.31 2.56 7.89
C ARG A 114 2.84 2.23 8.03
N TRP A 115 2.11 2.30 6.94
CA TRP A 115 0.68 2.04 6.89
C TRP A 115 0.29 1.47 5.54
N ASP A 116 -0.93 1.00 5.44
CA ASP A 116 -1.54 0.55 4.20
C ASP A 116 -3.01 0.93 4.19
N PHE A 117 -3.60 1.07 3.00
CA PHE A 117 -5.04 1.25 2.88
C PHE A 117 -5.55 0.73 1.54
N ARG A 118 -6.84 0.47 1.52
CA ARG A 118 -7.57 0.11 0.30
C ARG A 118 -8.91 0.84 0.23
N ILE A 119 -9.38 1.01 -0.99
CA ILE A 119 -10.71 1.54 -1.30
C ILE A 119 -11.52 0.39 -1.89
N VAL A 120 -12.69 0.13 -1.29
CA VAL A 120 -13.54 -1.00 -1.66
C VAL A 120 -14.93 -0.48 -2.00
N ASN A 121 -15.51 -0.93 -3.12
CA ASN A 121 -16.86 -0.59 -3.51
C ASN A 121 -17.91 -1.37 -2.69
N SER A 122 -19.18 -1.01 -2.82
CA SER A 122 -20.28 -1.66 -2.09
C SER A 122 -20.49 -3.15 -2.44
N ALA A 123 -19.95 -3.63 -3.56
CA ALA A 123 -19.98 -5.04 -3.96
C ALA A 123 -18.77 -5.84 -3.45
N GLY A 124 -17.86 -5.21 -2.69
CA GLY A 124 -16.63 -5.83 -2.18
C GLY A 124 -15.45 -5.79 -3.15
N GLY A 125 -15.62 -5.18 -4.34
CA GLY A 125 -14.54 -5.03 -5.31
C GLY A 125 -13.52 -3.99 -4.86
N VAL A 126 -12.24 -4.35 -4.86
CA VAL A 126 -11.14 -3.42 -4.54
C VAL A 126 -10.92 -2.47 -5.72
N VAL A 127 -10.94 -1.18 -5.45
CA VAL A 127 -10.77 -0.11 -6.43
C VAL A 127 -9.34 0.42 -6.41
N TYR A 128 -8.70 0.43 -5.25
CA TYR A 128 -7.35 0.87 -5.05
C TYR A 128 -6.72 0.16 -3.85
N THR A 129 -5.43 -0.13 -3.95
CA THR A 129 -4.59 -0.63 -2.84
C THR A 129 -3.29 0.15 -2.82
N TYR A 130 -2.95 0.77 -1.70
CA TYR A 130 -1.74 1.57 -1.53
C TYR A 130 -0.45 0.78 -1.81
N THR A 131 -0.39 -0.47 -1.34
CA THR A 131 0.78 -1.34 -1.53
C THR A 131 1.03 -1.69 -2.99
N ASP A 132 -0.01 -1.73 -3.84
CA ASP A 132 0.14 -2.07 -5.27
C ASP A 132 0.79 -0.94 -6.06
N ASP A 133 0.67 0.30 -5.58
CA ASP A 133 1.15 1.52 -6.21
C ASP A 133 2.50 1.99 -5.65
N HIS A 134 3.00 1.37 -4.57
CA HIS A 134 4.19 1.81 -3.86
C HIS A 134 5.23 0.71 -3.70
N SER A 135 6.50 1.10 -3.77
CA SER A 135 7.64 0.23 -3.48
C SER A 135 8.28 0.60 -2.15
N PHE A 136 8.59 -0.43 -1.34
CA PHE A 136 9.15 -0.23 -0.01
C PHE A 136 10.52 -0.90 0.14
N LEU A 137 11.46 -0.16 0.73
CA LEU A 137 12.78 -0.72 1.02
C LEU A 137 12.68 -1.73 2.16
N GLN A 138 13.41 -2.85 2.03
CA GLN A 138 13.51 -3.90 3.04
C GLN A 138 14.50 -3.49 4.15
N THR A 139 14.15 -2.41 4.85
CA THR A 139 14.98 -1.84 5.92
C THR A 139 14.14 -1.72 7.18
N ILE A 140 14.60 -2.37 8.26
CA ILE A 140 13.97 -2.28 9.57
C ILE A 140 14.00 -0.83 10.04
N GLY A 141 12.85 -0.32 10.44
CA GLY A 141 12.69 1.01 10.99
C GLY A 141 11.84 0.99 12.26
N THR A 142 11.95 2.05 13.06
CA THR A 142 11.15 2.22 14.26
C THR A 142 10.49 3.60 14.26
N SER A 143 9.33 3.68 14.93
CA SER A 143 8.67 4.95 15.27
C SER A 143 8.37 4.96 16.75
N MET A 144 8.86 5.95 17.46
CA MET A 144 8.53 6.16 18.86
C MET A 144 7.26 7.02 18.92
N VAL A 145 6.31 6.59 19.75
CA VAL A 145 5.02 7.29 19.95
C VAL A 145 4.86 7.51 21.46
N ASN A 146 5.17 8.71 21.91
CA ASN A 146 5.07 9.06 23.31
C ASN A 146 3.61 9.18 23.75
N ASN A 147 3.41 9.36 25.06
CA ASN A 147 2.09 9.71 25.57
C ASN A 147 1.57 10.99 24.89
N ASP A 148 0.34 10.93 24.43
CA ASP A 148 -0.37 12.01 23.74
C ASP A 148 0.18 12.39 22.33
N ASP A 149 1.17 11.63 21.83
CA ASP A 149 1.68 11.83 20.46
C ASP A 149 0.66 11.36 19.41
N LYS A 150 0.62 12.11 18.32
CA LYS A 150 -0.18 11.77 17.13
C LYS A 150 0.75 11.58 15.92
N LEU A 151 0.65 10.44 15.27
CA LEU A 151 1.26 10.22 13.95
C LEU A 151 0.19 10.41 12.86
N VAL A 152 0.58 11.07 11.77
CA VAL A 152 -0.32 11.38 10.65
C VAL A 152 0.33 10.98 9.34
N TYR A 153 -0.35 10.19 8.55
CA TYR A 153 0.08 9.65 7.28
C TYR A 153 -0.88 10.11 6.17
N PRO A 154 -0.57 11.20 5.47
CA PRO A 154 -1.34 11.66 4.32
C PRO A 154 -0.88 10.96 3.04
N GLU A 155 -1.82 10.68 2.14
CA GLU A 155 -1.57 10.19 0.79
C GLU A 155 -2.52 10.85 -0.20
N THR A 156 -2.03 11.09 -1.41
CA THR A 156 -2.84 11.58 -2.53
C THR A 156 -2.95 10.48 -3.56
N VAL A 157 -4.17 10.06 -3.86
CA VAL A 157 -4.46 9.02 -4.85
C VAL A 157 -5.01 9.68 -6.10
N ASP A 158 -4.29 9.59 -7.19
CA ASP A 158 -4.77 10.03 -8.49
C ASP A 158 -5.77 9.00 -9.05
N PHE A 159 -6.79 9.48 -9.77
CA PHE A 159 -7.84 8.57 -10.27
C PHE A 159 -7.31 7.62 -11.35
N GLU A 160 -6.22 7.97 -12.01
CA GLU A 160 -5.56 7.13 -13.00
C GLU A 160 -4.85 5.92 -12.40
N ASP A 161 -4.48 5.98 -11.10
CA ASP A 161 -3.83 4.89 -10.37
C ASP A 161 -4.85 3.85 -9.85
N MET A 162 -6.15 4.14 -10.01
CA MET A 162 -7.19 3.24 -9.54
C MET A 162 -7.39 2.06 -10.50
N THR A 163 -7.39 0.85 -9.97
CA THR A 163 -7.63 -0.39 -10.72
C THR A 163 -8.99 -0.42 -11.40
N LEU A 164 -9.99 0.21 -10.78
CA LEU A 164 -11.34 0.36 -11.32
C LEU A 164 -11.75 1.84 -11.25
N PRO A 165 -12.40 2.39 -12.30
CA PRO A 165 -12.85 3.77 -12.28
C PRO A 165 -13.90 4.00 -11.20
N LEU A 166 -13.82 5.15 -10.53
CA LEU A 166 -14.85 5.57 -9.58
C LEU A 166 -16.17 5.87 -10.31
N ALA A 167 -17.23 5.21 -9.88
CA ALA A 167 -18.60 5.45 -10.28
C ALA A 167 -19.38 6.08 -9.11
N PRO A 168 -20.51 6.77 -9.37
CA PRO A 168 -21.37 7.22 -8.28
C PRO A 168 -21.77 6.06 -7.35
N GLY A 169 -21.63 6.28 -6.05
CA GLY A 169 -21.89 5.23 -5.05
C GLY A 169 -21.18 5.48 -3.72
N VAL A 170 -21.27 4.50 -2.83
CA VAL A 170 -20.60 4.51 -1.53
C VAL A 170 -19.46 3.49 -1.55
N TYR A 171 -18.30 3.94 -1.11
CA TYR A 171 -17.08 3.16 -0.98
C TYR A 171 -16.65 3.12 0.48
N THR A 172 -15.96 2.07 0.88
CA THR A 172 -15.33 1.96 2.19
C THR A 172 -13.82 2.13 2.02
N VAL A 173 -13.24 3.10 2.71
CA VAL A 173 -11.79 3.27 2.81
C VAL A 173 -11.35 2.64 4.12
N GLN A 174 -10.46 1.63 4.02
CA GLN A 174 -9.94 0.88 5.14
C GLN A 174 -8.44 1.12 5.24
N ALA A 175 -7.95 1.51 6.40
CA ALA A 175 -6.55 1.77 6.66
C ALA A 175 -6.05 0.98 7.87
N ILE A 176 -4.79 0.55 7.80
CA ILE A 176 -4.13 -0.18 8.90
C ILE A 176 -2.70 0.31 9.09
N MET A 177 -2.20 0.17 10.30
CA MET A 177 -0.78 0.34 10.59
C MET A 177 0.01 -0.89 10.14
N ALA A 178 1.04 -0.69 9.32
CA ALA A 178 1.92 -1.77 8.89
C ALA A 178 2.53 -2.49 10.10
N ASN A 179 2.57 -3.83 10.08
CA ASN A 179 3.01 -4.69 11.17
C ASN A 179 2.14 -4.68 12.45
N TYR A 180 1.07 -3.85 12.49
CA TYR A 180 0.15 -3.71 13.63
C TYR A 180 -1.31 -3.69 13.12
N PRO A 181 -1.85 -4.79 12.58
CA PRO A 181 -3.17 -4.83 11.98
C PRO A 181 -4.31 -4.54 12.97
N GLU A 182 -4.05 -4.66 14.25
CA GLU A 182 -4.98 -4.28 15.32
C GLU A 182 -5.17 -2.76 15.44
N ILE A 183 -4.24 -1.94 14.91
CA ILE A 183 -4.37 -0.49 14.80
C ILE A 183 -4.90 -0.18 13.39
N ASN A 184 -6.22 -0.08 13.28
CA ASN A 184 -6.90 0.11 12.00
C ASN A 184 -8.06 1.09 12.14
N ALA A 185 -8.50 1.64 11.02
CA ALA A 185 -9.68 2.50 10.94
C ALA A 185 -10.36 2.34 9.58
N GLN A 186 -11.65 2.67 9.52
CA GLN A 186 -12.38 2.73 8.28
C GLN A 186 -13.30 3.93 8.24
N THR A 187 -13.57 4.43 7.02
CA THR A 187 -14.53 5.51 6.77
C THR A 187 -15.25 5.28 5.45
N GLN A 188 -16.36 5.96 5.26
CA GLN A 188 -17.08 5.94 3.99
C GLN A 188 -16.66 7.11 3.11
N LEU A 189 -16.51 6.87 1.82
CA LEU A 189 -16.38 7.85 0.76
C LEU A 189 -17.65 7.80 -0.09
N THR A 190 -18.39 8.91 -0.16
CA THR A 190 -19.55 9.05 -1.02
C THR A 190 -19.14 9.72 -2.33
N VAL A 191 -19.35 9.03 -3.45
CA VAL A 191 -19.08 9.54 -4.81
C VAL A 191 -20.40 9.96 -5.45
N GLN A 192 -20.48 11.21 -5.89
CA GLN A 192 -21.64 11.83 -6.54
C GLN A 192 -21.35 12.06 -8.03
N PRO A 193 -22.40 12.06 -8.89
CA PRO A 193 -22.27 12.32 -10.32
C PRO A 193 -21.62 13.67 -10.65
#